data_b967d5cef7b7ee010fc7c040c0a44a2d
#
_entry.id   b967d5cef7b7ee010fc7c040c0a44a2d
#
_cell.length_a   1.000
_cell.length_b   1.000
_cell.length_c   1.000
_cell.angle_alpha   90.00
_cell.angle_beta   90.00
_cell.angle_gamma   90.00
#
_symmetry.space_group_name_H-M   'P 1'
#
loop_
_entity.id
_entity.type
_entity.pdbx_description
1 polymer ?
#
loop_
_entity_poly.entity_id
_entity_poly.type
_entity_poly.pdbx_seq_one_letter_code
_entity_poly.pdbx_strand_id
1 'polypeptide(L)'
;MVGRPRGCGERTGNAIASWRVGEPAAAALRAALSDRKYLARTRRLVPRWREKLASSLEGLPLKIFPSSVNFLLLRLPGWDVGERLVHYLGRRGILVRWCAYLPGLGPDFVRVAVGKPDQNRKLVRELRRFFRHGT
;
A
#
# COMPACT_ATOMS: atom_id res chain seq x y z
N MET A 1 41.23 -13.56 30.89
CA MET A 1 40.10 -13.99 30.07
C MET A 1 38.84 -13.26 30.58
N VAL A 2 38.56 -12.09 30.04
CA VAL A 2 37.43 -11.25 30.51
C VAL A 2 36.24 -11.53 29.64
N GLY A 3 35.21 -12.15 30.24
CA GLY A 3 34.00 -12.48 29.53
C GLY A 3 33.22 -11.22 29.10
N ARG A 4 32.88 -11.13 27.79
CA ARG A 4 31.96 -10.11 27.26
C ARG A 4 30.61 -10.21 27.95
N PRO A 5 30.02 -9.11 28.42
CA PRO A 5 28.64 -9.13 28.90
C PRO A 5 27.71 -9.44 27.72
N ARG A 6 26.89 -10.48 27.85
CA ARG A 6 25.85 -10.81 26.88
C ARG A 6 24.86 -9.64 26.83
N GLY A 7 24.77 -8.99 25.68
CA GLY A 7 23.99 -7.79 25.47
C GLY A 7 22.49 -8.01 25.75
N CYS A 8 21.91 -7.04 26.41
CA CYS A 8 20.47 -6.94 26.74
C CYS A 8 19.56 -6.96 25.51
N GLY A 9 20.13 -6.83 24.29
CA GLY A 9 19.38 -6.75 23.04
C GLY A 9 18.83 -8.08 22.50
N GLU A 10 19.52 -9.22 22.78
CA GLU A 10 19.06 -10.50 22.20
C GLU A 10 17.85 -11.11 22.91
N ARG A 11 17.60 -10.78 24.17
CA ARG A 11 16.45 -11.27 24.93
C ARG A 11 15.17 -10.47 24.70
N THR A 12 15.29 -9.19 24.34
CA THR A 12 14.12 -8.34 24.04
C THR A 12 13.55 -8.61 22.66
N GLY A 13 14.36 -9.04 21.68
CA GLY A 13 13.90 -9.35 20.32
C GLY A 13 12.87 -10.50 20.26
N ASN A 14 13.06 -11.53 21.11
CA ASN A 14 12.16 -12.70 21.15
C ASN A 14 10.93 -12.52 22.03
N ALA A 15 10.89 -11.51 22.91
CA ALA A 15 9.76 -11.23 23.82
C ALA A 15 8.81 -10.16 23.26
N ILE A 16 9.17 -9.49 22.16
CA ILE A 16 8.36 -8.42 21.59
C ILE A 16 7.64 -8.95 20.35
N ALA A 17 6.33 -9.17 20.47
CA ALA A 17 5.50 -9.50 19.32
C ALA A 17 5.62 -8.39 18.25
N SER A 18 5.81 -8.77 16.99
CA SER A 18 5.71 -7.86 15.86
C SER A 18 4.34 -7.16 15.88
N TRP A 19 4.29 -5.87 15.52
CA TRP A 19 3.04 -5.09 15.48
C TRP A 19 2.46 -4.72 16.87
N ARG A 20 3.30 -4.37 17.81
CA ARG A 20 2.83 -3.84 19.10
C ARG A 20 2.05 -2.55 18.94
N VAL A 21 0.92 -2.48 19.63
CA VAL A 21 0.12 -1.26 19.79
C VAL A 21 0.45 -0.65 21.14
N GLY A 22 1.19 0.46 21.15
CA GLY A 22 1.48 1.21 22.38
C GLY A 22 0.23 1.93 22.91
N GLU A 23 0.26 2.35 24.18
CA GLU A 23 -0.87 3.03 24.84
C GLU A 23 -1.39 4.26 24.08
N PRO A 24 -0.57 5.17 23.54
CA PRO A 24 -1.08 6.27 22.74
C PRO A 24 -1.82 5.84 21.49
N ALA A 25 -1.33 4.78 20.82
CA ALA A 25 -1.99 4.22 19.62
C ALA A 25 -3.30 3.53 20.01
N ALA A 26 -3.36 2.83 21.14
CA ALA A 26 -4.58 2.21 21.65
C ALA A 26 -5.64 3.26 22.02
N ALA A 27 -5.24 4.38 22.64
CA ALA A 27 -6.14 5.48 22.95
C ALA A 27 -6.70 6.13 21.68
N ALA A 28 -5.85 6.41 20.70
CA ALA A 28 -6.24 6.94 19.38
C ALA A 28 -7.20 5.98 18.64
N LEU A 29 -6.94 4.68 18.68
CA LEU A 29 -7.80 3.66 18.09
C LEU A 29 -9.18 3.62 18.75
N ARG A 30 -9.26 3.65 20.10
CA ARG A 30 -10.53 3.74 20.81
C ARG A 30 -11.33 4.97 20.41
N ALA A 31 -10.72 6.13 20.34
CA ALA A 31 -11.37 7.37 19.87
C ALA A 31 -11.87 7.27 18.43
N ALA A 32 -11.04 6.74 17.54
CA ALA A 32 -11.39 6.56 16.12
C ALA A 32 -12.56 5.58 15.92
N LEU A 33 -12.61 4.48 16.68
CA LEU A 33 -13.69 3.50 16.61
C LEU A 33 -15.01 4.04 17.17
N SER A 34 -14.97 5.04 18.06
CA SER A 34 -16.14 5.71 18.60
C SER A 34 -16.78 6.70 17.61
N ASP A 35 -16.04 7.16 16.59
CA ASP A 35 -16.56 8.04 15.54
C ASP A 35 -17.39 7.26 14.50
N ARG A 36 -18.62 6.94 14.89
CA ARG A 36 -19.56 6.21 14.04
C ARG A 36 -19.89 6.95 12.73
N LYS A 37 -19.88 8.30 12.76
CA LYS A 37 -20.16 9.12 11.56
C LYS A 37 -19.04 8.97 10.53
N TYR A 38 -17.80 9.06 10.98
CA TYR A 38 -16.63 8.84 10.12
C TYR A 38 -16.61 7.44 9.54
N LEU A 39 -16.86 6.42 10.36
CA LEU A 39 -16.90 5.02 9.92
C LEU A 39 -17.98 4.79 8.86
N ALA A 40 -19.22 5.26 9.09
CA ALA A 40 -20.31 5.13 8.14
C ALA A 40 -20.01 5.85 6.81
N ARG A 41 -19.43 7.05 6.88
CA ARG A 41 -18.98 7.81 5.70
C ARG A 41 -17.92 7.06 4.92
N THR A 42 -16.90 6.54 5.61
CA THR A 42 -15.78 5.80 5.00
C THR A 42 -16.27 4.53 4.31
N ARG A 43 -17.12 3.74 4.98
CA ARG A 43 -17.72 2.53 4.40
C ARG A 43 -18.53 2.80 3.12
N ARG A 44 -19.13 3.97 2.99
CA ARG A 44 -19.86 4.37 1.79
C ARG A 44 -18.95 4.89 0.68
N LEU A 45 -17.89 5.63 1.04
CA LEU A 45 -17.05 6.32 0.06
C LEU A 45 -15.97 5.42 -0.54
N VAL A 46 -15.34 4.56 0.26
CA VAL A 46 -14.22 3.71 -0.20
C VAL A 46 -14.63 2.80 -1.36
N PRO A 47 -15.77 2.08 -1.34
CA PRO A 47 -16.19 1.27 -2.49
C PRO A 47 -16.35 2.09 -3.77
N ARG A 48 -17.01 3.25 -3.70
CA ARG A 48 -17.20 4.14 -4.85
C ARG A 48 -15.88 4.65 -5.43
N TRP A 49 -14.94 5.03 -4.55
CA TRP A 49 -13.62 5.50 -4.99
C TRP A 49 -12.78 4.37 -5.57
N ARG A 50 -12.92 3.16 -5.05
CA ARG A 50 -12.26 1.95 -5.57
C ARG A 50 -12.75 1.63 -6.97
N GLU A 51 -14.05 1.58 -7.19
CA GLU A 51 -14.66 1.34 -8.50
C GLU A 51 -14.23 2.40 -9.52
N LYS A 52 -14.29 3.68 -9.13
CA LYS A 52 -13.85 4.79 -9.98
C LYS A 52 -12.34 4.73 -10.26
N LEU A 53 -11.51 4.32 -9.29
CA LEU A 53 -10.08 4.13 -9.53
C LEU A 53 -9.85 2.97 -10.50
N ALA A 54 -10.49 1.83 -10.29
CA ALA A 54 -10.37 0.66 -11.16
C ALA A 54 -10.76 1.01 -12.60
N SER A 55 -11.94 1.60 -12.83
CA SER A 55 -12.38 2.00 -14.18
C SER A 55 -11.46 3.05 -14.83
N SER A 56 -10.86 3.96 -14.03
CA SER A 56 -9.90 4.94 -14.54
C SER A 56 -8.56 4.34 -14.99
N LEU A 57 -8.26 3.11 -14.58
CA LEU A 57 -7.06 2.36 -14.97
C LEU A 57 -7.29 1.44 -16.17
N GLU A 58 -8.54 1.29 -16.64
CA GLU A 58 -8.86 0.53 -17.83
C GLU A 58 -8.12 1.09 -19.07
N GLY A 59 -7.73 0.19 -19.95
CA GLY A 59 -6.92 0.53 -21.13
C GLY A 59 -5.43 0.69 -20.87
N LEU A 60 -4.95 0.61 -19.63
CA LEU A 60 -3.52 0.48 -19.34
C LEU A 60 -3.06 -0.98 -19.49
N PRO A 61 -1.80 -1.23 -19.87
CA PRO A 61 -1.25 -2.58 -20.02
C PRO A 61 -0.97 -3.23 -18.65
N LEU A 62 -2.00 -3.41 -17.85
CA LEU A 62 -1.94 -4.03 -16.54
C LEU A 62 -3.25 -4.79 -16.24
N LYS A 63 -3.17 -5.80 -15.38
CA LYS A 63 -4.34 -6.53 -14.89
C LYS A 63 -4.73 -6.02 -13.51
N ILE A 64 -5.99 -5.66 -13.35
CA ILE A 64 -6.59 -5.25 -12.08
C ILE A 64 -7.31 -6.46 -11.48
N PHE A 65 -7.00 -6.79 -10.21
CA PHE A 65 -7.71 -7.86 -9.51
C PHE A 65 -8.91 -7.29 -8.76
N PRO A 66 -10.03 -8.05 -8.70
CA PRO A 66 -11.19 -7.67 -7.90
C PRO A 66 -10.79 -7.42 -6.43
N SER A 67 -11.38 -6.41 -5.83
CA SER A 67 -11.08 -6.03 -4.45
C SER A 67 -12.35 -5.61 -3.71
N SER A 68 -12.46 -6.03 -2.45
CA SER A 68 -13.48 -5.58 -1.49
C SER A 68 -12.94 -4.66 -0.40
N VAL A 69 -11.63 -4.38 -0.43
CA VAL A 69 -10.90 -3.59 0.58
C VAL A 69 -10.50 -2.21 0.07
N ASN A 70 -9.68 -1.50 0.81
CA ASN A 70 -9.24 -0.12 0.52
C ASN A 70 -7.97 -0.04 -0.35
N PHE A 71 -7.68 -1.07 -1.13
CA PHE A 71 -6.57 -1.07 -2.11
C PHE A 71 -6.93 -1.93 -3.33
N LEU A 72 -6.19 -1.73 -4.43
CA LEU A 72 -6.20 -2.57 -5.61
C LEU A 72 -4.85 -3.30 -5.73
N LEU A 73 -4.90 -4.56 -6.15
CA LEU A 73 -3.74 -5.32 -6.59
C LEU A 73 -3.69 -5.22 -8.12
N LEU A 74 -2.51 -4.83 -8.63
CA LEU A 74 -2.24 -4.67 -10.04
C LEU A 74 -1.12 -5.63 -10.44
N ARG A 75 -1.28 -6.33 -11.56
CA ARG A 75 -0.21 -7.07 -12.20
C ARG A 75 0.25 -6.31 -13.43
N LEU A 76 1.52 -6.05 -13.52
CA LEU A 76 2.17 -5.30 -14.59
C LEU A 76 2.61 -6.23 -15.72
N PRO A 77 2.92 -5.72 -16.93
CA PRO A 77 3.22 -6.55 -18.09
C PRO A 77 4.57 -7.25 -18.04
N GLY A 78 5.45 -6.91 -17.09
CA GLY A 78 6.79 -7.52 -17.00
C GLY A 78 7.39 -7.41 -15.59
N TRP A 79 8.36 -8.25 -15.32
CA TRP A 79 8.99 -8.39 -13.99
C TRP A 79 9.83 -7.16 -13.62
N ASP A 80 10.50 -6.56 -14.59
CA ASP A 80 11.30 -5.34 -14.43
C ASP A 80 10.45 -4.07 -14.27
N VAL A 81 9.20 -4.12 -14.71
CA VAL A 81 8.28 -2.98 -14.70
C VAL A 81 7.91 -2.56 -13.28
N GLY A 82 7.81 -3.53 -12.35
CA GLY A 82 7.40 -3.27 -10.98
C GLY A 82 8.37 -2.35 -10.24
N GLU A 83 9.65 -2.65 -10.26
CA GLU A 83 10.68 -1.84 -9.62
C GLU A 83 10.77 -0.45 -10.24
N ARG A 84 10.82 -0.37 -11.56
CA ARG A 84 10.86 0.89 -12.30
C ARG A 84 9.66 1.77 -11.97
N LEU A 85 8.45 1.19 -11.93
CA LEU A 85 7.23 1.91 -11.58
C LEU A 85 7.27 2.46 -10.16
N VAL A 86 7.71 1.66 -9.19
CA VAL A 86 7.81 2.08 -7.78
C VAL A 86 8.79 3.26 -7.65
N HIS A 87 9.95 3.19 -8.28
CA HIS A 87 10.91 4.29 -8.30
C HIS A 87 10.38 5.53 -9.02
N TYR A 88 9.72 5.36 -10.16
CA TYR A 88 9.12 6.46 -10.91
C TYR A 88 8.06 7.21 -10.10
N LEU A 89 7.15 6.48 -9.47
CA LEU A 89 6.08 7.04 -8.63
C LEU A 89 6.64 7.67 -7.35
N GLY A 90 7.63 7.01 -6.72
CA GLY A 90 8.28 7.51 -5.51
C GLY A 90 8.89 8.90 -5.70
N ARG A 91 9.61 9.14 -6.81
CA ARG A 91 10.16 10.46 -7.15
C ARG A 91 9.09 11.54 -7.38
N ARG A 92 7.82 11.16 -7.53
CA ARG A 92 6.66 12.05 -7.69
C ARG A 92 5.81 12.16 -6.43
N GLY A 93 6.31 11.63 -5.30
CA GLY A 93 5.61 11.64 -4.02
C GLY A 93 4.39 10.74 -3.99
N ILE A 94 4.41 9.62 -4.75
CA ILE A 94 3.38 8.60 -4.74
C ILE A 94 4.01 7.30 -4.27
N LEU A 95 3.68 6.88 -3.05
CA LEU A 95 4.15 5.61 -2.51
C LEU A 95 3.15 4.50 -2.83
N VAL A 96 3.64 3.44 -3.45
CA VAL A 96 2.90 2.21 -3.71
C VAL A 96 3.64 1.01 -3.10
N ARG A 97 2.94 -0.06 -2.80
CA ARG A 97 3.56 -1.26 -2.24
C ARG A 97 4.03 -2.18 -3.36
N TRP A 98 5.34 -2.34 -3.53
CA TRP A 98 5.90 -3.40 -4.34
C TRP A 98 5.72 -4.75 -3.64
N CYS A 99 5.25 -5.75 -4.38
CA CYS A 99 4.88 -7.04 -3.81
C CYS A 99 5.91 -8.15 -4.09
N ALA A 100 7.10 -7.83 -4.60
CA ALA A 100 8.14 -8.78 -4.97
C ALA A 100 8.50 -9.80 -3.88
N TYR A 101 8.42 -9.38 -2.61
CA TYR A 101 8.79 -10.21 -1.46
C TYR A 101 7.60 -10.83 -0.74
N LEU A 102 6.39 -10.71 -1.29
CA LEU A 102 5.20 -11.31 -0.69
C LEU A 102 5.02 -12.74 -1.22
N PRO A 103 4.88 -13.74 -0.34
CA PRO A 103 4.63 -15.12 -0.77
C PRO A 103 3.44 -15.22 -1.72
N GLY A 104 3.63 -15.92 -2.84
CA GLY A 104 2.59 -16.11 -3.86
C GLY A 104 2.42 -14.96 -4.85
N LEU A 105 3.17 -13.86 -4.70
CA LEU A 105 3.23 -12.76 -5.66
C LEU A 105 4.65 -12.61 -6.21
N GLY A 106 4.78 -11.91 -7.33
CA GLY A 106 6.07 -11.67 -7.98
C GLY A 106 6.43 -10.19 -8.08
N PRO A 107 7.58 -9.86 -8.69
CA PRO A 107 8.02 -8.48 -8.88
C PRO A 107 7.15 -7.68 -9.86
N ASP A 108 6.31 -8.35 -10.64
CA ASP A 108 5.30 -7.78 -11.52
C ASP A 108 4.02 -7.33 -10.77
N PHE A 109 3.93 -7.53 -9.45
CA PHE A 109 2.78 -7.11 -8.66
C PHE A 109 3.06 -5.85 -7.85
N VAL A 110 2.10 -4.92 -7.91
CA VAL A 110 2.06 -3.73 -7.05
C VAL A 110 0.69 -3.56 -6.43
N ARG A 111 0.65 -3.05 -5.20
CA ARG A 111 -0.58 -2.73 -4.49
C ARG A 111 -0.70 -1.22 -4.35
N VAL A 112 -1.82 -0.68 -4.78
CA VAL A 112 -2.13 0.76 -4.70
C VAL A 112 -3.29 1.00 -3.75
N ALA A 113 -3.16 1.97 -2.85
CA ALA A 113 -4.23 2.33 -1.94
C ALA A 113 -5.34 3.10 -2.67
N VAL A 114 -6.58 2.90 -2.25
CA VAL A 114 -7.71 3.74 -2.63
C VAL A 114 -7.66 5.02 -1.79
N GLY A 115 -7.14 6.08 -2.37
CA GLY A 115 -7.03 7.39 -1.74
C GLY A 115 -8.26 8.27 -1.97
N LYS A 116 -8.15 9.54 -1.56
CA LYS A 116 -9.13 10.57 -1.92
C LYS A 116 -9.15 10.82 -3.44
N PRO A 117 -10.22 11.41 -3.98
CA PRO A 117 -10.35 11.59 -5.45
C PRO A 117 -9.19 12.31 -6.12
N ASP A 118 -8.60 13.31 -5.47
CA ASP A 118 -7.43 14.05 -5.98
C ASP A 118 -6.17 13.17 -6.02
N GLN A 119 -5.94 12.37 -4.97
CA GLN A 119 -4.84 11.42 -4.90
C GLN A 119 -4.98 10.32 -5.96
N ASN A 120 -6.18 9.77 -6.13
CA ASN A 120 -6.46 8.78 -7.17
C ASN A 120 -6.24 9.38 -8.58
N ARG A 121 -6.70 10.61 -8.83
CA ARG A 121 -6.44 11.29 -10.11
C ARG A 121 -4.96 11.49 -10.37
N LYS A 122 -4.18 11.88 -9.33
CA LYS A 122 -2.71 12.00 -9.44
C LYS A 122 -2.07 10.67 -9.81
N LEU A 123 -2.44 9.59 -9.12
CA LEU A 123 -1.94 8.23 -9.38
C LEU A 123 -2.25 7.80 -10.83
N VAL A 124 -3.50 7.91 -11.28
CA VAL A 124 -3.93 7.54 -12.64
C VAL A 124 -3.15 8.32 -13.71
N ARG A 125 -2.99 9.64 -13.51
CA ARG A 125 -2.22 10.48 -14.43
C ARG A 125 -0.77 10.01 -14.55
N GLU A 126 -0.12 9.71 -13.42
CA GLU A 126 1.28 9.29 -13.43
C GLU A 126 1.45 7.85 -13.97
N LEU A 127 0.50 6.95 -13.72
CA LEU A 127 0.49 5.62 -14.34
C LEU A 127 0.35 5.72 -15.86
N ARG A 128 -0.56 6.57 -16.36
CA ARG A 128 -0.72 6.81 -17.82
C ARG A 128 0.53 7.40 -18.45
N ARG A 129 1.22 8.30 -17.75
CA ARG A 129 2.50 8.85 -18.22
C ARG A 129 3.59 7.79 -18.26
N PHE A 130 3.71 6.99 -17.20
CA PHE A 130 4.68 5.91 -17.13
C PHE A 130 4.55 4.95 -18.31
N PHE A 131 3.35 4.45 -18.57
CA PHE A 131 3.11 3.51 -19.68
C PHE A 131 3.16 4.16 -21.08
N ARG A 132 3.09 5.47 -21.16
CA ARG A 132 3.23 6.19 -22.46
C ARG A 132 4.68 6.48 -22.83
N HIS A 133 5.54 6.69 -21.84
CA HIS A 133 6.93 7.13 -22.02
C HIS A 133 7.97 6.19 -21.41
N GLY A 134 7.58 5.12 -20.79
CA GLY A 134 8.40 4.28 -19.92
C GLY A 134 8.62 2.84 -20.39
N THR A 135 8.40 2.56 -21.68
CA THR A 135 8.86 1.31 -22.30
C THR A 135 10.20 1.52 -22.98
#